data_d23a0ddb32d8fd76d75e7f53641c126d
#
_entry.id   d23a0ddb32d8fd76d75e7f53641c126d
#
_cell.length_a   1.000
_cell.length_b   1.000
_cell.length_c   1.000
_cell.angle_alpha   90.00
_cell.angle_beta   90.00
_cell.angle_gamma   90.00
#
_symmetry.space_group_name_H-M   'P 1'
#
loop_
_entity.id
_entity.type
_entity.pdbx_description
1 polymer ?
#
loop_
_entity_poly.entity_id
_entity_poly.type
_entity_poly.pdbx_seq_one_letter_code
_entity_poly.pdbx_strand_id
1 'polypeptide(L)'
;MAYEMQKAAKKEEIKRKFVMISSEKAPFFAPRYLSSKEEAERYLINECDKLHTTIIKPGVVLNTEHRWWGVPVGVGNDLAWWVDAKLCKPILPKALTDATDFLIPARSTQLTTIEHFTIKGVLGDCEDPSIVSGTDCNNFEWKANKQ
;
A
#
# COMPACT_ATOMS: atom_id res chain seq x y z
N MET A 1 14.98 8.25 10.53
CA MET A 1 15.34 8.55 9.12
C MET A 1 14.57 9.75 8.57
N ALA A 2 13.25 9.74 8.47
CA ALA A 2 12.46 10.89 7.96
C ALA A 2 12.72 12.20 8.71
N TYR A 3 12.82 12.16 10.03
CA TYR A 3 13.16 13.33 10.86
C TYR A 3 14.49 13.96 10.48
N GLU A 4 15.55 13.17 10.29
CA GLU A 4 16.85 13.69 9.91
C GLU A 4 16.85 14.27 8.48
N MET A 5 16.11 13.65 7.57
CA MET A 5 15.92 14.17 6.21
C MET A 5 15.18 15.50 6.22
N GLN A 6 14.11 15.61 7.01
CA GLN A 6 13.35 16.85 7.19
C GLN A 6 14.25 17.97 7.74
N LYS A 7 15.04 17.67 8.78
CA LYS A 7 15.99 18.62 9.38
C LYS A 7 17.03 19.10 8.38
N ALA A 8 17.57 18.20 7.58
CA ALA A 8 18.53 18.53 6.54
C ALA A 8 17.89 19.36 5.42
N ALA A 9 16.69 19.01 4.98
CA ALA A 9 15.92 19.73 3.95
C ALA A 9 15.57 21.16 4.41
N LYS A 10 15.21 21.35 5.68
CA LYS A 10 14.97 22.68 6.26
C LYS A 10 16.23 23.55 6.24
N LYS A 11 17.40 22.97 6.51
CA LYS A 11 18.68 23.68 6.50
C LYS A 11 19.12 24.11 5.10
N GLU A 12 18.81 23.30 4.10
CA GLU A 12 19.20 23.52 2.70
C GLU A 12 18.14 24.26 1.88
N GLU A 13 16.93 24.50 2.44
CA GLU A 13 15.76 25.08 1.76
C GLU A 13 15.30 24.30 0.51
N ILE A 14 15.61 22.99 0.46
CA ILE A 14 15.31 22.10 -0.66
C ILE A 14 14.22 21.12 -0.26
N LYS A 15 13.21 20.88 -1.11
CA LYS A 15 12.29 19.75 -0.96
C LYS A 15 12.99 18.45 -1.35
N ARG A 16 13.10 17.52 -0.39
CA ARG A 16 13.67 16.18 -0.62
C ARG A 16 12.55 15.16 -0.84
N LYS A 17 12.77 14.23 -1.74
CA LYS A 17 11.81 13.17 -2.06
C LYS A 17 11.93 12.03 -1.04
N PHE A 18 10.81 11.56 -0.54
CA PHE A 18 10.73 10.48 0.42
C PHE A 18 9.62 9.50 0.04
N VAL A 19 9.96 8.24 -0.13
CA VAL A 19 9.00 7.16 -0.43
C VAL A 19 8.90 6.25 0.77
N MET A 20 7.67 6.04 1.25
CA MET A 20 7.35 5.10 2.31
C MET A 20 6.51 3.95 1.78
N ILE A 21 6.95 2.72 2.01
CA ILE A 21 6.12 1.54 1.79
C ILE A 21 5.40 1.21 3.10
N SER A 22 4.10 1.39 3.08
CA SER A 22 3.19 1.09 4.18
C SER A 22 2.45 -0.22 3.95
N SER A 23 1.21 -0.36 4.40
CA SER A 23 0.35 -1.51 4.15
C SER A 23 -1.11 -1.05 4.17
N GLU A 24 -1.93 -1.60 3.29
CA GLU A 24 -3.36 -1.32 3.28
C GLU A 24 -4.08 -2.00 4.44
N LYS A 25 -3.69 -3.24 4.76
CA LYS A 25 -4.23 -4.02 5.88
C LYS A 25 -3.09 -4.71 6.63
N ALA A 26 -3.30 -4.95 7.93
CA ALA A 26 -2.40 -5.77 8.73
C ALA A 26 -2.95 -7.20 8.85
N PRO A 27 -2.08 -8.21 9.00
CA PRO A 27 -2.51 -9.52 9.43
C PRO A 27 -3.22 -9.45 10.78
N PHE A 28 -4.28 -10.25 10.96
CA PHE A 28 -5.10 -10.25 12.19
C PHE A 28 -4.28 -10.48 13.48
N PHE A 29 -3.12 -11.11 13.37
CA PHE A 29 -2.22 -11.37 14.49
C PHE A 29 -1.24 -10.22 14.80
N ALA A 30 -1.24 -9.16 14.01
CA ALA A 30 -0.32 -8.03 14.17
C ALA A 30 -1.03 -6.65 14.13
N PRO A 31 -2.04 -6.39 14.98
CA PRO A 31 -2.81 -5.13 14.93
C PRO A 31 -1.96 -3.90 15.23
N ARG A 32 -0.93 -4.02 16.06
CA ARG A 32 0.00 -2.92 16.37
C ARG A 32 0.88 -2.52 15.17
N TYR A 33 1.07 -3.43 14.22
CA TYR A 33 1.84 -3.14 13.00
C TYR A 33 1.16 -2.05 12.17
N LEU A 34 -0.16 -2.14 11.98
CA LEU A 34 -0.89 -1.14 11.20
C LEU A 34 -0.92 0.22 11.92
N SER A 35 -1.19 0.24 13.22
CA SER A 35 -1.23 1.49 13.99
C SER A 35 0.11 2.24 13.97
N SER A 36 1.23 1.53 14.07
CA SER A 36 2.56 2.16 13.95
C SER A 36 2.85 2.69 12.55
N LYS A 37 2.34 2.03 11.51
CA LYS A 37 2.45 2.51 10.13
C LYS A 37 1.61 3.77 9.90
N GLU A 38 0.38 3.79 10.38
CA GLU A 38 -0.52 4.94 10.29
C GLU A 38 0.00 6.16 11.08
N GLU A 39 0.64 5.93 12.22
CA GLU A 39 1.30 6.99 12.97
C GLU A 39 2.47 7.59 12.18
N ALA A 40 3.29 6.76 11.57
CA ALA A 40 4.39 7.20 10.70
C ALA A 40 3.88 7.96 9.46
N GLU A 41 2.78 7.50 8.85
CA GLU A 41 2.14 8.21 7.72
C GLU A 41 1.63 9.58 8.14
N ARG A 42 0.92 9.67 9.26
CA ARG A 42 0.43 10.95 9.80
C ARG A 42 1.57 11.91 10.10
N TYR A 43 2.66 11.41 10.67
CA TYR A 43 3.85 12.22 10.91
C TYR A 43 4.45 12.76 9.60
N LEU A 44 4.57 11.91 8.56
CA LEU A 44 5.10 12.32 7.26
C LEU A 44 4.23 13.40 6.58
N ILE A 45 2.91 13.25 6.65
CA ILE A 45 1.98 14.18 6.01
C ILE A 45 1.88 15.51 6.76
N ASN A 46 1.84 15.48 8.08
CA ASN A 46 1.53 16.66 8.88
C ASN A 46 2.77 17.44 9.33
N GLU A 47 3.90 16.73 9.57
CA GLU A 47 5.09 17.35 10.19
C GLU A 47 6.24 17.53 9.20
N CYS A 48 6.19 16.87 8.03
CA CYS A 48 7.29 16.86 7.09
C CYS A 48 7.03 17.72 5.84
N ASP A 49 6.78 19.00 6.02
CA ASP A 49 6.48 20.01 4.98
C ASP A 49 7.58 20.19 3.91
N LYS A 50 8.83 19.85 4.24
CA LYS A 50 9.98 19.90 3.32
C LYS A 50 10.28 18.58 2.63
N LEU A 51 9.46 17.55 2.86
CA LEU A 51 9.57 16.30 2.14
C LEU A 51 8.45 16.21 1.09
N HIS A 52 8.83 15.87 -0.14
CA HIS A 52 7.87 15.41 -1.16
C HIS A 52 7.58 13.94 -0.87
N THR A 53 6.44 13.68 -0.23
CA THR A 53 6.15 12.37 0.35
C THR A 53 5.26 11.55 -0.57
N THR A 54 5.72 10.33 -0.91
CA THR A 54 4.92 9.31 -1.58
C THR A 54 4.74 8.11 -0.66
N ILE A 55 3.50 7.77 -0.34
CA ILE A 55 3.16 6.64 0.53
C ILE A 55 2.49 5.56 -0.33
N ILE A 56 3.11 4.39 -0.41
CA ILE A 56 2.59 3.24 -1.15
C ILE A 56 2.00 2.26 -0.14
N LYS A 57 0.70 1.95 -0.29
CA LYS A 57 -0.05 1.02 0.56
C LYS A 57 -0.41 -0.25 -0.22
N PRO A 58 0.55 -1.15 -0.46
CA PRO A 58 0.23 -2.39 -1.14
C PRO A 58 -0.64 -3.29 -0.26
N GLY A 59 -1.36 -4.20 -0.90
CA GLY A 59 -1.97 -5.34 -0.25
C GLY A 59 -0.95 -6.43 0.09
N VAL A 60 -1.31 -7.68 -0.15
CA VAL A 60 -0.37 -8.81 0.00
C VAL A 60 0.64 -8.79 -1.16
N VAL A 61 1.91 -8.55 -0.84
CA VAL A 61 2.96 -8.45 -1.85
C VAL A 61 3.37 -9.82 -2.35
N LEU A 62 3.25 -10.04 -3.66
CA LEU A 62 3.67 -11.26 -4.33
C LEU A 62 4.96 -11.03 -5.11
N ASN A 63 5.91 -11.95 -4.93
CA ASN A 63 7.10 -12.07 -5.74
C ASN A 63 7.07 -13.44 -6.43
N THR A 64 6.53 -13.48 -7.64
CA THR A 64 6.36 -14.73 -8.40
C THR A 64 7.67 -15.27 -8.97
N GLU A 65 8.68 -14.41 -9.16
CA GLU A 65 9.97 -14.81 -9.75
C GLU A 65 10.82 -15.64 -8.78
N HIS A 66 10.79 -15.32 -7.49
CA HIS A 66 11.65 -15.97 -6.50
C HIS A 66 10.90 -16.88 -5.53
N ARG A 67 9.56 -16.85 -5.50
CA ARG A 67 8.74 -17.59 -4.54
C ARG A 67 7.54 -18.22 -5.24
N TRP A 68 7.79 -19.35 -5.90
CA TRP A 68 6.75 -20.11 -6.61
C TRP A 68 5.53 -20.46 -5.73
N TRP A 69 5.73 -20.67 -4.43
CA TRP A 69 4.65 -20.92 -3.47
C TRP A 69 3.78 -19.67 -3.21
N GLY A 70 4.26 -18.48 -3.55
CA GLY A 70 3.48 -17.24 -3.48
C GLY A 70 2.31 -17.24 -4.47
N VAL A 71 2.44 -17.93 -5.61
CA VAL A 71 1.39 -18.01 -6.63
C VAL A 71 0.10 -18.61 -6.07
N PRO A 72 0.06 -19.83 -5.51
CA PRO A 72 -1.16 -20.39 -4.95
C PRO A 72 -1.71 -19.56 -3.77
N VAL A 73 -0.85 -18.96 -2.96
CA VAL A 73 -1.29 -18.06 -1.88
C VAL A 73 -1.95 -16.81 -2.45
N GLY A 74 -1.37 -16.19 -3.48
CA GLY A 74 -1.95 -15.03 -4.14
C GLY A 74 -3.30 -15.33 -4.80
N VAL A 75 -3.38 -16.43 -5.54
CA VAL A 75 -4.64 -16.88 -6.17
C VAL A 75 -5.71 -17.16 -5.12
N GLY A 76 -5.35 -17.84 -4.03
CA GLY A 76 -6.27 -18.11 -2.93
C GLY A 76 -6.77 -16.83 -2.25
N ASN A 77 -5.86 -15.87 -2.02
CA ASN A 77 -6.20 -14.57 -1.47
C ASN A 77 -7.12 -13.75 -2.39
N ASP A 78 -6.82 -13.70 -3.69
CA ASP A 78 -7.63 -12.97 -4.66
C ASP A 78 -9.01 -13.61 -4.87
N LEU A 79 -9.09 -14.95 -4.81
CA LEU A 79 -10.36 -15.67 -4.84
C LEU A 79 -11.19 -15.36 -3.59
N ALA A 80 -10.60 -15.39 -2.41
CA ALA A 80 -11.27 -15.03 -1.16
C ALA A 80 -11.79 -13.58 -1.20
N TRP A 81 -10.97 -12.65 -1.67
CA TRP A 81 -11.38 -11.26 -1.87
C TRP A 81 -12.53 -11.13 -2.88
N TRP A 82 -12.47 -11.85 -4.00
CA TRP A 82 -13.54 -11.84 -5.02
C TRP A 82 -14.85 -12.38 -4.47
N VAL A 83 -14.81 -13.51 -3.74
CA VAL A 83 -15.99 -14.11 -3.09
C VAL A 83 -16.59 -13.12 -2.09
N ASP A 84 -15.78 -12.49 -1.25
CA ASP A 84 -16.25 -11.49 -0.30
C ASP A 84 -16.91 -10.31 -1.02
N ALA A 85 -16.24 -9.73 -2.00
CA ALA A 85 -16.74 -8.56 -2.71
C ALA A 85 -18.02 -8.82 -3.51
N LYS A 86 -18.19 -10.01 -4.09
CA LYS A 86 -19.28 -10.34 -5.02
C LYS A 86 -20.43 -11.09 -4.37
N LEU A 87 -20.16 -11.90 -3.36
CA LEU A 87 -21.15 -12.75 -2.73
C LEU A 87 -21.45 -12.34 -1.29
N CYS A 88 -20.43 -12.08 -0.48
CA CYS A 88 -20.66 -11.79 0.93
C CYS A 88 -21.17 -10.36 1.15
N LYS A 89 -20.50 -9.35 0.63
CA LYS A 89 -20.87 -7.94 0.85
C LYS A 89 -22.30 -7.56 0.42
N PRO A 90 -22.83 -8.01 -0.74
CA PRO A 90 -24.18 -7.68 -1.13
C PRO A 90 -25.28 -8.44 -0.36
N ILE A 91 -24.96 -9.56 0.29
CA ILE A 91 -25.92 -10.47 0.92
C ILE A 91 -25.92 -10.37 2.45
N LEU A 92 -24.74 -10.11 3.04
CA LEU A 92 -24.56 -10.14 4.48
C LEU A 92 -24.89 -8.79 5.16
N PRO A 93 -25.44 -8.81 6.40
CA PRO A 93 -25.59 -7.62 7.22
C PRO A 93 -24.23 -6.94 7.49
N LYS A 94 -24.26 -5.62 7.66
CA LYS A 94 -23.04 -4.80 7.83
C LYS A 94 -22.10 -5.31 8.96
N ALA A 95 -22.65 -5.78 10.07
CA ALA A 95 -21.85 -6.33 11.16
C ALA A 95 -21.03 -7.58 10.77
N LEU A 96 -21.55 -8.40 9.85
CA LEU A 96 -20.83 -9.57 9.34
C LEU A 96 -19.84 -9.18 8.24
N THR A 97 -20.14 -8.16 7.43
CA THR A 97 -19.18 -7.65 6.44
C THR A 97 -17.97 -6.99 7.10
N ASP A 98 -18.16 -6.31 8.21
CA ASP A 98 -17.04 -5.75 8.99
C ASP A 98 -16.11 -6.86 9.53
N ALA A 99 -16.69 -8.02 9.91
CA ALA A 99 -15.91 -9.18 10.33
C ALA A 99 -15.16 -9.84 9.16
N THR A 100 -15.76 -9.94 7.97
CA THR A 100 -15.07 -10.46 6.77
C THR A 100 -13.98 -9.52 6.31
N ASP A 101 -14.18 -8.20 6.36
CA ASP A 101 -13.15 -7.21 6.06
C ASP A 101 -11.94 -7.30 6.99
N PHE A 102 -12.14 -7.74 8.23
CA PHE A 102 -11.04 -7.99 9.17
C PHE A 102 -10.26 -9.28 8.84
N LEU A 103 -10.95 -10.34 8.42
CA LEU A 103 -10.36 -11.66 8.18
C LEU A 103 -9.73 -11.80 6.80
N ILE A 104 -10.30 -11.15 5.80
CA ILE A 104 -9.84 -11.27 4.41
C ILE A 104 -8.75 -10.23 4.16
N PRO A 105 -7.53 -10.65 3.79
CA PRO A 105 -6.45 -9.74 3.45
C PRO A 105 -6.82 -8.81 2.30
N ALA A 106 -6.10 -7.71 2.15
CA ALA A 106 -6.18 -6.89 0.96
C ALA A 106 -5.78 -7.68 -0.28
N ARG A 107 -6.30 -7.30 -1.45
CA ARG A 107 -5.96 -7.95 -2.72
C ARG A 107 -4.44 -7.99 -2.92
N SER A 108 -3.96 -9.03 -3.58
CA SER A 108 -2.53 -9.18 -3.85
C SER A 108 -2.01 -8.11 -4.82
N THR A 109 -0.77 -7.69 -4.61
CA THR A 109 -0.06 -6.69 -5.41
C THR A 109 1.27 -7.26 -5.86
N GLN A 110 1.61 -7.15 -7.14
CA GLN A 110 2.89 -7.61 -7.65
C GLN A 110 4.04 -6.67 -7.21
N LEU A 111 5.21 -7.24 -6.99
CA LEU A 111 6.40 -6.48 -6.59
C LEU A 111 6.78 -5.44 -7.65
N THR A 112 6.67 -5.78 -8.93
CA THR A 112 6.96 -4.87 -10.07
C THR A 112 6.12 -3.60 -10.06
N THR A 113 4.87 -3.69 -9.60
CA THR A 113 3.99 -2.52 -9.45
C THR A 113 4.48 -1.59 -8.35
N ILE A 114 4.93 -2.16 -7.22
CA ILE A 114 5.50 -1.37 -6.11
C ILE A 114 6.79 -0.69 -6.56
N GLU A 115 7.64 -1.39 -7.30
CA GLU A 115 8.87 -0.83 -7.90
C GLU A 115 8.55 0.36 -8.80
N HIS A 116 7.55 0.22 -9.69
CA HIS A 116 7.12 1.30 -10.57
C HIS A 116 6.71 2.56 -9.81
N PHE A 117 5.84 2.43 -8.79
CA PHE A 117 5.42 3.59 -7.99
C PHE A 117 6.54 4.13 -7.10
N THR A 118 7.45 3.27 -6.64
CA THR A 118 8.64 3.70 -5.90
C THR A 118 9.54 4.57 -6.78
N ILE A 119 9.81 4.16 -8.01
CA ILE A 119 10.60 4.93 -8.97
C ILE A 119 9.92 6.27 -9.26
N LYS A 120 8.61 6.29 -9.53
CA LYS A 120 7.86 7.54 -9.74
C LYS A 120 7.95 8.49 -8.53
N GLY A 121 7.80 7.97 -7.32
CA GLY A 121 7.93 8.76 -6.11
C GLY A 121 9.33 9.35 -5.94
N VAL A 122 10.37 8.58 -6.24
CA VAL A 122 11.77 9.05 -6.19
C VAL A 122 12.06 10.09 -7.29
N LEU A 123 11.48 9.93 -8.47
CA LEU A 123 11.60 10.93 -9.55
C LEU A 123 10.78 12.20 -9.26
N GLY A 124 9.75 12.11 -8.40
CA GLY A 124 8.86 13.22 -8.05
C GLY A 124 7.75 13.44 -9.06
N ASP A 125 7.40 12.40 -9.81
CA ASP A 125 6.31 12.40 -10.81
C ASP A 125 4.94 12.14 -10.17
N CYS A 126 4.88 12.06 -8.84
CA CYS A 126 3.65 11.94 -8.07
C CYS A 126 3.25 13.30 -7.48
N GLU A 127 1.97 13.47 -7.16
CA GLU A 127 1.49 14.63 -6.40
C GLU A 127 2.09 14.62 -4.98
N ASP A 128 2.09 15.78 -4.30
CA ASP A 128 2.68 15.93 -2.97
C ASP A 128 1.63 16.47 -1.97
N PRO A 129 1.24 15.72 -0.94
CA PRO A 129 1.58 14.30 -0.67
C PRO A 129 0.80 13.33 -1.57
N SER A 130 1.41 12.24 -1.97
CA SER A 130 0.77 11.18 -2.76
C SER A 130 0.57 9.92 -1.95
N ILE A 131 -0.66 9.38 -1.98
CA ILE A 131 -0.99 8.08 -1.38
C ILE A 131 -1.44 7.15 -2.50
N VAL A 132 -0.64 6.12 -2.76
CA VAL A 132 -0.94 5.06 -3.73
C VAL A 132 -1.54 3.87 -2.98
N SER A 133 -2.84 3.66 -3.14
CA SER A 133 -3.55 2.55 -2.49
C SER A 133 -3.31 1.20 -3.20
N GLY A 134 -3.65 0.10 -2.55
CA GLY A 134 -3.65 -1.22 -3.19
C GLY A 134 -4.59 -1.29 -4.40
N THR A 135 -5.69 -0.52 -4.39
CA THR A 135 -6.59 -0.40 -5.55
C THR A 135 -5.90 0.28 -6.73
N ASP A 136 -5.09 1.32 -6.50
CA ASP A 136 -4.33 2.00 -7.57
C ASP A 136 -3.28 1.06 -8.15
N CYS A 137 -2.59 0.31 -7.30
CA CYS A 137 -1.65 -0.72 -7.73
C CYS A 137 -2.33 -1.77 -8.64
N ASN A 138 -3.48 -2.28 -8.24
CA ASN A 138 -4.22 -3.27 -9.02
C ASN A 138 -4.76 -2.71 -10.34
N ASN A 139 -5.21 -1.47 -10.36
CA ASN A 139 -5.66 -0.80 -11.59
C ASN A 139 -4.51 -0.58 -12.57
N PHE A 140 -3.30 -0.33 -12.08
CA PHE A 140 -2.11 -0.23 -12.90
C PHE A 140 -1.77 -1.57 -13.56
N GLU A 141 -1.76 -2.67 -12.80
CA GLU A 141 -1.51 -4.03 -13.31
C GLU A 141 -2.52 -4.43 -14.39
N TRP A 142 -3.80 -4.12 -14.19
CA TRP A 142 -4.86 -4.37 -15.16
C TRP A 142 -4.64 -3.65 -16.49
N LYS A 143 -4.17 -2.39 -16.45
CA LYS A 143 -3.89 -1.61 -17.66
C LYS A 143 -2.63 -2.13 -18.38
N ALA A 144 -1.59 -2.46 -17.64
CA ALA A 144 -0.34 -2.98 -18.21
C ALA A 144 -0.55 -4.32 -18.92
N ASN A 145 -1.40 -5.20 -18.41
CA ASN A 145 -1.69 -6.50 -19.01
C ASN A 145 -2.61 -6.44 -20.26
N LYS A 146 -3.11 -5.25 -20.62
CA LYS A 146 -3.96 -5.06 -21.82
C LYS A 146 -3.22 -4.47 -23.01
N GLN A 147 -1.99 -4.06 -22.84
CA GLN A 147 -1.10 -3.57 -23.89
C GLN A 147 -0.23 -4.70 -24.44
#